data_88faf73fa65ad2e9831a03ade7b10f02
#
_entry.id   88faf73fa65ad2e9831a03ade7b10f02
#
_cell.length_a   1.000
_cell.length_b   1.000
_cell.length_c   1.000
_cell.angle_alpha   90.00
_cell.angle_beta   90.00
_cell.angle_gamma   90.00
#
_symmetry.space_group_name_H-M   'P 1'
#
loop_
_entity.id
_entity.type
_entity.pdbx_description
1 polymer ?
#
loop_
_entity_poly.entity_id
_entity_poly.type
_entity_poly.pdbx_seq_one_letter_code
_entity_poly.pdbx_strand_id
1 'polypeptide(L)'
;MSDATTDLRSKLIRNVADVKLEPQTREPLYDTMCGGVSDGMAASKLGAGYDELPAGKRSCPYHYHLAQEEMFVILEGAGTLRVAGEMLPVRAGDVVIIPPGPEYPHQFINTSSALMKYLSISTQERPELCVYPDSGKVGAFAKGLRVMSRLDTNLDYWDGEP
;
A
#
# COMPACT_ATOMS: atom_id res chain seq x y z
N MET A 1 -10.82 -14.18 31.22
CA MET A 1 -9.54 -14.46 30.56
C MET A 1 -8.45 -13.88 31.45
N SER A 2 -7.29 -14.55 31.60
CA SER A 2 -6.16 -13.98 32.38
C SER A 2 -5.58 -12.75 31.68
N ASP A 3 -4.93 -11.84 32.42
CA ASP A 3 -4.25 -10.65 31.85
C ASP A 3 -3.26 -11.03 30.77
N ALA A 4 -2.52 -12.13 30.93
CA ALA A 4 -1.57 -12.63 29.91
C ALA A 4 -2.26 -13.07 28.62
N THR A 5 -3.45 -13.68 28.69
CA THR A 5 -4.24 -14.09 27.51
C THR A 5 -4.75 -12.86 26.75
N THR A 6 -5.19 -11.85 27.48
CA THR A 6 -5.65 -10.58 26.89
C THR A 6 -4.50 -9.84 26.22
N ASP A 7 -3.32 -9.79 26.85
CA ASP A 7 -2.10 -9.17 26.29
C ASP A 7 -1.64 -9.87 25.01
N LEU A 8 -1.57 -11.19 24.99
CA LEU A 8 -1.20 -11.96 23.79
C LEU A 8 -2.21 -11.74 22.64
N ARG A 9 -3.50 -11.74 22.95
CA ARG A 9 -4.53 -11.51 21.93
C ARG A 9 -4.37 -10.13 21.28
N SER A 10 -4.18 -9.09 22.06
CA SER A 10 -4.03 -7.72 21.55
C SER A 10 -2.80 -7.54 20.67
N LYS A 11 -1.72 -8.28 20.95
CA LYS A 11 -0.46 -8.25 20.20
C LYS A 11 -0.45 -9.10 18.94
N LEU A 12 -1.26 -10.16 18.87
CA LEU A 12 -1.13 -11.18 17.82
C LEU A 12 -2.38 -11.33 16.95
N ILE A 13 -3.54 -10.85 17.39
CA ILE A 13 -4.81 -11.07 16.69
C ILE A 13 -5.55 -9.75 16.52
N ARG A 14 -5.90 -9.41 15.28
CA ARG A 14 -6.76 -8.29 14.92
C ARG A 14 -7.86 -8.78 14.00
N ASN A 15 -9.12 -8.48 14.33
CA ASN A 15 -10.21 -8.66 13.37
C ASN A 15 -10.24 -7.44 12.45
N VAL A 16 -10.36 -7.66 11.16
CA VAL A 16 -10.41 -6.56 10.17
C VAL A 16 -11.64 -5.66 10.37
N ALA A 17 -12.75 -6.20 10.91
CA ALA A 17 -13.93 -5.41 11.23
C ALA A 17 -13.71 -4.41 12.39
N ASP A 18 -12.67 -4.63 13.21
CA ASP A 18 -12.32 -3.76 14.33
C ASP A 18 -11.26 -2.70 13.93
N VAL A 19 -10.80 -2.70 12.68
CA VAL A 19 -9.82 -1.73 12.19
C VAL A 19 -10.50 -0.39 12.00
N LYS A 20 -9.95 0.65 12.65
CA LYS A 20 -10.40 2.02 12.42
C LYS A 20 -9.95 2.48 11.03
N LEU A 21 -10.90 2.77 10.17
CA LEU A 21 -10.64 3.27 8.83
C LEU A 21 -10.60 4.81 8.83
N GLU A 22 -9.68 5.34 8.03
CA GLU A 22 -9.54 6.77 7.78
C GLU A 22 -9.56 7.05 6.27
N PRO A 23 -10.16 8.16 5.82
CA PRO A 23 -10.23 8.46 4.40
C PRO A 23 -8.87 8.90 3.86
N GLN A 24 -8.48 8.33 2.71
CA GLN A 24 -7.42 8.84 1.85
C GLN A 24 -8.04 9.34 0.55
N THR A 25 -8.30 10.63 0.48
CA THR A 25 -9.05 11.22 -0.63
C THR A 25 -8.23 12.23 -1.41
N ARG A 26 -8.24 12.11 -2.73
CA ARG A 26 -7.71 13.08 -3.70
C ARG A 26 -8.61 13.08 -4.93
N GLU A 27 -9.66 13.87 -4.85
CA GLU A 27 -10.65 13.97 -5.93
C GLU A 27 -10.05 14.46 -7.27
N PRO A 28 -10.61 14.02 -8.39
CA PRO A 28 -11.80 13.16 -8.50
C PRO A 28 -11.49 11.66 -8.50
N LEU A 29 -10.23 11.23 -8.52
CA LEU A 29 -9.82 9.86 -8.86
C LEU A 29 -9.57 8.97 -7.66
N TYR A 30 -9.05 9.51 -6.57
CA TYR A 30 -8.64 8.73 -5.41
C TYR A 30 -9.61 8.95 -4.27
N ASP A 31 -10.11 7.84 -3.75
CA ASP A 31 -10.96 7.81 -2.57
C ASP A 31 -10.93 6.39 -2.02
N THR A 32 -10.29 6.21 -0.89
CA THR A 32 -10.11 4.92 -0.22
C THR A 32 -10.31 5.13 1.27
N MET A 33 -11.06 4.25 1.91
CA MET A 33 -11.07 4.13 3.36
C MET A 33 -10.05 3.07 3.73
N CYS A 34 -9.04 3.41 4.52
CA CYS A 34 -7.96 2.48 4.85
C CYS A 34 -7.56 2.54 6.33
N GLY A 35 -7.02 1.43 6.83
CA GLY A 35 -6.55 1.37 8.21
C GLY A 35 -5.50 0.27 8.43
N GLY A 36 -4.57 0.50 9.36
CA GLY A 36 -3.51 -0.43 9.69
C GLY A 36 -4.01 -1.61 10.51
N VAL A 37 -3.99 -2.81 9.94
CA VAL A 37 -4.28 -4.07 10.65
C VAL A 37 -3.17 -4.39 11.63
N SER A 38 -1.91 -4.18 11.23
CA SER A 38 -0.72 -4.51 12.03
C SER A 38 -0.32 -3.43 13.03
N ASP A 39 -1.02 -2.29 13.07
CA ASP A 39 -0.66 -1.16 13.94
C ASP A 39 -0.73 -1.55 15.42
N GLY A 40 0.40 -1.34 16.13
CA GLY A 40 0.54 -1.70 17.53
C GLY A 40 0.62 -3.21 17.82
N MET A 41 0.72 -4.06 16.79
CA MET A 41 0.93 -5.48 16.94
C MET A 41 2.42 -5.83 17.08
N ALA A 42 2.72 -7.09 17.41
CA ALA A 42 4.10 -7.55 17.67
C ALA A 42 4.92 -7.77 16.37
N ALA A 43 4.28 -7.84 15.21
CA ALA A 43 4.96 -8.01 13.94
C ALA A 43 5.88 -6.81 13.64
N SER A 44 7.10 -7.08 13.19
CA SER A 44 8.09 -6.03 12.86
C SER A 44 8.57 -6.07 11.42
N LYS A 45 8.40 -7.20 10.73
CA LYS A 45 8.84 -7.39 9.35
C LYS A 45 7.70 -7.40 8.33
N LEU A 46 6.48 -7.65 8.79
CA LEU A 46 5.26 -7.58 7.98
C LEU A 46 4.40 -6.42 8.44
N GLY A 47 3.94 -5.61 7.50
CA GLY A 47 2.85 -4.68 7.65
C GLY A 47 1.59 -5.23 7.01
N ALA A 48 0.43 -4.91 7.56
CA ALA A 48 -0.84 -5.24 6.95
C ALA A 48 -1.81 -4.07 7.10
N GLY A 49 -2.50 -3.75 6.01
CA GLY A 49 -3.58 -2.78 5.92
C GLY A 49 -4.88 -3.45 5.48
N TYR A 50 -5.99 -2.79 5.76
CA TYR A 50 -7.31 -3.13 5.24
C TYR A 50 -7.87 -1.91 4.53
N ASP A 51 -8.34 -2.13 3.32
CA ASP A 51 -8.75 -1.09 2.39
C ASP A 51 -10.15 -1.35 1.85
N GLU A 52 -10.96 -0.31 1.80
CA GLU A 52 -12.27 -0.26 1.15
C GLU A 52 -12.23 0.76 0.03
N LEU A 53 -12.35 0.28 -1.22
CA LEU A 53 -12.23 1.08 -2.42
C LEU A 53 -13.60 1.24 -3.10
N PRO A 54 -14.19 2.44 -3.11
CA PRO A 54 -15.48 2.69 -3.74
C PRO A 54 -15.47 2.52 -5.27
N ALA A 55 -16.65 2.29 -5.84
CA ALA A 55 -16.84 2.17 -7.28
C ALA A 55 -16.27 3.37 -8.06
N GLY A 56 -15.54 3.10 -9.14
CA GLY A 56 -14.93 4.11 -10.01
C GLY A 56 -13.68 4.78 -9.46
N LYS A 57 -13.23 4.43 -8.26
CA LYS A 57 -12.07 5.07 -7.60
C LYS A 57 -10.80 4.24 -7.74
N ARG A 58 -9.66 4.89 -7.49
CA ARG A 58 -8.31 4.31 -7.44
C ARG A 58 -7.81 4.29 -6.01
N SER A 59 -7.03 3.26 -5.65
CA SER A 59 -6.50 3.09 -4.29
C SER A 59 -5.42 4.14 -3.95
N CYS A 60 -4.36 4.13 -4.72
CA CYS A 60 -3.16 4.95 -4.53
C CYS A 60 -2.58 5.33 -5.89
N PRO A 61 -1.59 6.22 -5.98
CA PRO A 61 -0.86 6.46 -7.21
C PRO A 61 -0.20 5.19 -7.74
N TYR A 62 -0.13 5.05 -9.08
CA TYR A 62 0.60 3.98 -9.74
C TYR A 62 2.07 4.01 -9.35
N HIS A 63 2.60 2.92 -8.78
CA HIS A 63 3.91 2.90 -8.15
C HIS A 63 4.56 1.51 -8.15
N TYR A 64 5.85 1.48 -7.82
CA TYR A 64 6.58 0.27 -7.46
C TYR A 64 7.56 0.55 -6.30
N HIS A 65 7.86 -0.51 -5.58
CA HIS A 65 8.81 -0.53 -4.46
C HIS A 65 10.14 -1.10 -4.90
N LEU A 66 11.27 -0.61 -4.36
CA LEU A 66 12.58 -1.17 -4.66
C LEU A 66 13.05 -2.22 -3.66
N ALA A 67 12.53 -2.20 -2.44
CA ALA A 67 12.91 -3.16 -1.40
C ALA A 67 11.73 -3.98 -0.88
N GLN A 68 10.53 -3.39 -0.79
CA GLN A 68 9.38 -4.07 -0.21
C GLN A 68 8.66 -4.95 -1.23
N GLU A 69 8.32 -6.17 -0.80
CA GLU A 69 7.43 -7.08 -1.52
C GLU A 69 6.01 -6.94 -0.97
N GLU A 70 5.01 -6.98 -1.85
CA GLU A 70 3.63 -6.79 -1.47
C GLU A 70 2.75 -7.98 -1.84
N MET A 71 1.74 -8.22 -1.02
CA MET A 71 0.67 -9.18 -1.27
C MET A 71 -0.68 -8.50 -1.01
N PHE A 72 -1.61 -8.71 -1.92
CA PHE A 72 -2.98 -8.24 -1.75
C PHE A 72 -3.94 -9.42 -1.80
N VAL A 73 -4.90 -9.44 -0.88
CA VAL A 73 -5.94 -10.47 -0.83
C VAL A 73 -7.28 -9.79 -1.02
N ILE A 74 -7.94 -10.05 -2.15
CA ILE A 74 -9.25 -9.48 -2.43
C ILE A 74 -10.30 -10.24 -1.61
N LEU A 75 -10.93 -9.55 -0.66
CA LEU A 75 -11.88 -10.15 0.27
C LEU A 75 -13.32 -10.07 -0.24
N GLU A 76 -13.67 -8.96 -0.91
CA GLU A 76 -15.04 -8.70 -1.38
C GLU A 76 -15.00 -7.84 -2.63
N GLY A 77 -15.99 -8.03 -3.52
CA GLY A 77 -16.14 -7.25 -4.74
C GLY A 77 -15.20 -7.67 -5.87
N ALA A 78 -15.01 -6.77 -6.80
CA ALA A 78 -14.17 -6.95 -7.98
C ALA A 78 -13.61 -5.59 -8.43
N GLY A 79 -12.58 -5.62 -9.26
CA GLY A 79 -11.96 -4.42 -9.81
C GLY A 79 -10.91 -4.78 -10.87
N THR A 80 -9.94 -3.93 -11.03
CA THR A 80 -8.85 -4.10 -11.98
C THR A 80 -7.51 -3.78 -11.31
N LEU A 81 -6.56 -4.66 -11.44
CA LEU A 81 -5.15 -4.40 -11.19
C LEU A 81 -4.54 -3.80 -12.47
N ARG A 82 -4.13 -2.54 -12.42
CA ARG A 82 -3.23 -1.95 -13.40
C ARG A 82 -1.81 -2.34 -13.01
N VAL A 83 -1.10 -3.10 -13.84
CA VAL A 83 0.25 -3.58 -13.57
C VAL A 83 1.07 -3.68 -14.85
N ALA A 84 2.31 -3.19 -14.84
CA ALA A 84 3.23 -3.25 -15.99
C ALA A 84 2.62 -2.74 -17.31
N GLY A 85 1.73 -1.75 -17.23
CA GLY A 85 1.00 -1.20 -18.39
C GLY A 85 -0.26 -1.96 -18.78
N GLU A 86 -0.53 -3.14 -18.22
CA GLU A 86 -1.71 -3.96 -18.48
C GLU A 86 -2.84 -3.72 -17.47
N MET A 87 -4.06 -4.13 -17.84
CA MET A 87 -5.26 -4.02 -17.03
C MET A 87 -5.85 -5.41 -16.78
N LEU A 88 -5.58 -5.97 -15.61
CA LEU A 88 -5.97 -7.32 -15.24
C LEU A 88 -7.20 -7.31 -14.32
N PRO A 89 -8.31 -7.97 -14.67
CA PRO A 89 -9.46 -8.06 -13.76
C PRO A 89 -9.10 -8.87 -12.52
N VAL A 90 -9.60 -8.41 -11.37
CA VAL A 90 -9.48 -9.10 -10.08
C VAL A 90 -10.83 -9.20 -9.39
N ARG A 91 -11.01 -10.24 -8.56
CA ARG A 91 -12.25 -10.49 -7.82
C ARG A 91 -11.99 -11.11 -6.46
N ALA A 92 -13.00 -11.16 -5.63
CA ALA A 92 -12.94 -11.82 -4.33
C ALA A 92 -12.34 -13.24 -4.43
N GLY A 93 -11.37 -13.54 -3.57
CA GLY A 93 -10.60 -14.78 -3.54
C GLY A 93 -9.26 -14.71 -4.29
N ASP A 94 -9.03 -13.70 -5.13
CA ASP A 94 -7.74 -13.55 -5.79
C ASP A 94 -6.66 -13.08 -4.79
N VAL A 95 -5.46 -13.63 -4.97
CA VAL A 95 -4.25 -13.20 -4.27
C VAL A 95 -3.29 -12.65 -5.30
N VAL A 96 -2.92 -11.39 -5.12
CA VAL A 96 -1.94 -10.70 -5.97
C VAL A 96 -0.62 -10.60 -5.21
N ILE A 97 0.48 -10.97 -5.84
CA ILE A 97 1.84 -10.87 -5.26
C ILE A 97 2.67 -10.01 -6.18
N ILE A 98 3.26 -8.95 -5.64
CA ILE A 98 4.07 -7.98 -6.36
C ILE A 98 5.48 -8.01 -5.78
N PRO A 99 6.48 -8.51 -6.51
CA PRO A 99 7.87 -8.44 -6.08
C PRO A 99 8.39 -7.00 -6.16
N PRO A 100 9.47 -6.68 -5.43
CA PRO A 100 10.15 -5.40 -5.59
C PRO A 100 10.77 -5.26 -6.98
N GLY A 101 10.93 -4.02 -7.44
CA GLY A 101 11.57 -3.70 -8.72
C GLY A 101 10.66 -2.96 -9.70
N PRO A 102 11.25 -2.43 -10.77
CA PRO A 102 10.56 -1.59 -11.75
C PRO A 102 9.68 -2.37 -12.74
N GLU A 103 9.72 -3.70 -12.73
CA GLU A 103 9.03 -4.55 -13.70
C GLU A 103 7.51 -4.58 -13.48
N TYR A 104 7.06 -4.35 -12.22
CA TYR A 104 5.65 -4.50 -11.84
C TYR A 104 5.08 -3.27 -11.13
N PRO A 105 5.20 -2.06 -11.71
CA PRO A 105 4.48 -0.93 -11.15
C PRO A 105 2.98 -1.22 -11.18
N HIS A 106 2.26 -0.86 -10.12
CA HIS A 106 0.89 -1.31 -9.95
C HIS A 106 -0.03 -0.28 -9.26
N GLN A 107 -1.33 -0.50 -9.41
CA GLN A 107 -2.40 0.30 -8.83
C GLN A 107 -3.71 -0.49 -8.92
N PHE A 108 -4.52 -0.50 -7.86
CA PHE A 108 -5.90 -0.98 -7.97
C PHE A 108 -6.85 0.13 -8.43
N ILE A 109 -7.78 -0.24 -9.29
CA ILE A 109 -8.87 0.60 -9.78
C ILE A 109 -10.16 -0.19 -9.59
N ASN A 110 -11.11 0.32 -8.85
CA ASN A 110 -12.41 -0.31 -8.75
C ASN A 110 -13.24 0.03 -10.00
N THR A 111 -13.19 -0.84 -10.99
CA THR A 111 -13.94 -0.72 -12.25
C THR A 111 -15.35 -1.30 -12.18
N SER A 112 -15.74 -1.84 -11.00
CA SER A 112 -17.08 -2.37 -10.77
C SER A 112 -18.04 -1.28 -10.28
N SER A 113 -19.29 -1.65 -10.08
CA SER A 113 -20.34 -0.78 -9.51
C SER A 113 -20.54 -0.96 -8.00
N ALA A 114 -19.77 -1.83 -7.35
CA ALA A 114 -19.86 -2.13 -5.92
C ALA A 114 -18.55 -1.79 -5.20
N LEU A 115 -18.57 -1.79 -3.88
CA LEU A 115 -17.38 -1.63 -3.05
C LEU A 115 -16.43 -2.81 -3.23
N MET A 116 -15.14 -2.56 -3.34
CA MET A 116 -14.09 -3.59 -3.30
C MET A 116 -13.34 -3.49 -1.97
N LYS A 117 -13.12 -4.63 -1.30
CA LYS A 117 -12.39 -4.71 -0.05
C LYS A 117 -11.22 -5.68 -0.17
N TYR A 118 -10.07 -5.29 0.36
CA TYR A 118 -8.87 -6.12 0.30
C TYR A 118 -7.93 -5.88 1.48
N LEU A 119 -7.06 -6.87 1.73
CA LEU A 119 -5.89 -6.70 2.57
C LEU A 119 -4.71 -6.29 1.71
N SER A 120 -3.96 -5.30 2.17
CA SER A 120 -2.65 -4.93 1.66
C SER A 120 -1.59 -5.36 2.67
N ILE A 121 -0.71 -6.25 2.27
CA ILE A 121 0.33 -6.83 3.13
C ILE A 121 1.67 -6.53 2.48
N SER A 122 2.62 -6.03 3.23
CA SER A 122 3.97 -5.75 2.71
C SER A 122 5.05 -6.15 3.69
N THR A 123 6.20 -6.50 3.17
CA THR A 123 7.42 -6.53 3.95
C THR A 123 7.80 -5.10 4.35
N GLN A 124 8.47 -4.93 5.48
CA GLN A 124 8.79 -3.60 6.04
C GLN A 124 10.28 -3.29 5.92
N GLU A 125 10.90 -3.73 4.82
CA GLU A 125 12.30 -3.45 4.54
C GLU A 125 12.57 -1.94 4.49
N ARG A 126 13.71 -1.55 5.05
CA ARG A 126 14.21 -0.19 5.01
C ARG A 126 15.75 -0.20 4.88
N PRO A 127 16.35 0.75 4.12
CA PRO A 127 15.70 1.85 3.41
C PRO A 127 14.84 1.39 2.24
N GLU A 128 13.75 2.12 1.97
CA GLU A 128 12.82 1.88 0.89
C GLU A 128 12.77 3.07 -0.07
N LEU A 129 12.71 2.79 -1.36
CA LEU A 129 12.40 3.76 -2.40
C LEU A 129 11.12 3.33 -3.13
N CYS A 130 10.12 4.19 -3.09
CA CYS A 130 8.89 4.01 -3.83
C CYS A 130 8.85 4.99 -5.02
N VAL A 131 8.74 4.47 -6.24
CA VAL A 131 8.75 5.27 -7.47
C VAL A 131 7.36 5.34 -8.07
N TYR A 132 6.99 6.52 -8.56
CA TYR A 132 5.68 6.84 -9.11
C TYR A 132 5.79 7.23 -10.59
N PRO A 133 5.71 6.27 -11.53
CA PRO A 133 5.97 6.51 -12.95
C PRO A 133 5.07 7.58 -13.58
N ASP A 134 3.77 7.58 -13.26
CA ASP A 134 2.81 8.55 -13.85
C ASP A 134 3.13 10.01 -13.50
N SER A 135 3.80 10.27 -12.39
CA SER A 135 4.08 11.62 -11.91
C SER A 135 5.56 11.96 -11.81
N GLY A 136 6.45 11.04 -12.19
CA GLY A 136 7.90 11.24 -12.15
C GLY A 136 8.44 11.55 -10.75
N LYS A 137 7.84 10.95 -9.70
CA LYS A 137 8.25 11.16 -8.32
C LYS A 137 8.95 9.93 -7.75
N VAL A 138 9.75 10.17 -6.72
CA VAL A 138 10.33 9.14 -5.85
C VAL A 138 10.12 9.52 -4.40
N GLY A 139 9.70 8.54 -3.60
CA GLY A 139 9.69 8.61 -2.15
C GLY A 139 10.85 7.82 -1.57
N ALA A 140 11.62 8.40 -0.67
CA ALA A 140 12.68 7.71 0.08
C ALA A 140 12.29 7.62 1.56
N PHE A 141 12.34 6.40 2.11
CA PHE A 141 11.88 6.10 3.46
C PHE A 141 12.96 5.31 4.22
N ALA A 142 13.53 5.92 5.25
CA ALA A 142 14.49 5.29 6.15
C ALA A 142 14.22 5.74 7.58
N LYS A 143 14.97 5.19 8.56
CA LYS A 143 14.82 5.62 9.96
C LYS A 143 15.12 7.12 10.08
N GLY A 144 14.11 7.90 10.47
CA GLY A 144 14.24 9.35 10.62
C GLY A 144 14.28 10.15 9.31
N LEU A 145 14.10 9.49 8.15
CA LEU A 145 14.08 10.14 6.85
C LEU A 145 12.80 9.78 6.09
N ARG A 146 12.07 10.80 5.66
CA ARG A 146 10.97 10.70 4.71
C ARG A 146 11.05 11.86 3.73
N VAL A 147 11.40 11.56 2.49
CA VAL A 147 11.54 12.56 1.42
C VAL A 147 10.66 12.15 0.26
N MET A 148 10.04 13.14 -0.36
CA MET A 148 9.34 12.99 -1.64
C MET A 148 9.94 14.01 -2.60
N SER A 149 10.51 13.56 -3.71
CA SER A 149 11.16 14.41 -4.71
C SER A 149 10.68 14.06 -6.11
N ARG A 150 11.07 14.88 -7.10
CA ARG A 150 10.91 14.55 -8.52
C ARG A 150 12.20 13.90 -9.03
N LEU A 151 12.05 12.98 -9.98
CA LEU A 151 13.20 12.30 -10.60
C LEU A 151 14.01 13.20 -11.54
N ASP A 152 13.41 14.29 -12.01
CA ASP A 152 14.03 15.26 -12.94
C ASP A 152 14.74 16.44 -12.23
N THR A 153 14.75 16.45 -10.90
CA THR A 153 15.44 17.48 -10.10
C THR A 153 16.74 16.94 -9.51
N ASN A 154 17.66 16.53 -10.37
CA ASN A 154 18.98 16.12 -9.92
C ASN A 154 19.84 17.35 -9.60
N LEU A 155 20.43 17.34 -8.42
CA LEU A 155 21.48 18.28 -8.04
C LEU A 155 22.84 17.71 -8.49
N ASP A 156 23.81 18.59 -8.77
CA ASP A 156 25.20 18.18 -8.88
C ASP A 156 25.69 17.65 -7.52
N TYR A 157 26.66 16.73 -7.54
CA TYR A 157 27.19 16.14 -6.30
C TYR A 157 27.76 17.20 -5.34
N TRP A 158 28.29 18.31 -5.88
CA TRP A 158 28.91 19.39 -5.12
C TRP A 158 27.98 20.57 -4.86
N ASP A 159 26.70 20.50 -5.29
CA ASP A 159 25.75 21.60 -5.11
C ASP A 159 25.51 21.89 -3.62
N GLY A 160 25.91 23.09 -3.18
CA GLY A 160 25.81 23.51 -1.78
C GLY A 160 26.96 23.07 -0.88
N GLU A 161 27.93 22.32 -1.41
CA GLU A 161 29.15 21.97 -0.67
C GLU A 161 30.21 23.07 -0.74
N PRO A 162 31.06 23.26 0.32
CA PRO A 162 32.09 24.30 0.37
C PRO A 162 33.24 24.09 -0.63
#